data_62c29fb1f906f5ea727848dc4decba4d
#
_entry.id   62c29fb1f906f5ea727848dc4decba4d
#
_cell.length_a   1.000
_cell.length_b   1.000
_cell.length_c   1.000
_cell.angle_alpha   90.00
_cell.angle_beta   90.00
_cell.angle_gamma   90.00
#
_symmetry.space_group_name_H-M   'P 1'
#
loop_
_entity.id
_entity.type
_entity.pdbx_description
1 polymer ?
#
loop_
_entity_poly.entity_id
_entity_poly.type
_entity_poly.pdbx_seq_one_letter_code
_entity_poly.pdbx_strand_id
1 'polypeptide(L)'
;MAQHDMNIANQSFPDFRTDLNNALSALNTMHSGTNRPSGAAVGTLWLDTTNSGSNSLELKFFDGSDDISFATVDTSANTINFIDSAVASDLVNDTSPQLGGDLDTNSFNIKIDDAHFIADDDGNEQI
;
A
#
# COMPACT_ATOMS: atom_id res chain seq x y z
N MET A 1 13.94 3.68 -15.19
CA MET A 1 12.49 3.85 -14.98
C MET A 1 11.79 3.45 -16.26
N ALA A 2 10.79 2.65 -16.17
CA ALA A 2 10.08 2.16 -17.33
C ALA A 2 8.58 2.45 -17.17
N GLN A 3 8.16 3.53 -17.81
CA GLN A 3 6.75 3.80 -18.05
C GLN A 3 6.48 3.70 -19.54
N HIS A 4 5.29 3.25 -19.91
CA HIS A 4 4.84 3.12 -21.28
C HIS A 4 3.35 3.48 -21.36
N ASP A 5 2.91 4.07 -22.46
CA ASP A 5 1.51 4.43 -22.68
C ASP A 5 0.64 3.22 -23.05
N MET A 6 1.27 2.03 -23.21
CA MET A 6 0.66 0.75 -23.58
C MET A 6 0.01 0.77 -24.99
N ASN A 7 0.43 1.69 -25.81
CA ASN A 7 0.02 1.77 -27.22
C ASN A 7 1.21 1.45 -28.13
N ILE A 8 1.13 0.32 -28.83
CA ILE A 8 2.15 -0.09 -29.81
C ILE A 8 1.74 0.40 -31.18
N ALA A 9 2.41 1.42 -31.66
CA ALA A 9 2.12 2.01 -32.97
C ALA A 9 2.51 1.08 -34.13
N ASN A 10 1.87 1.26 -35.29
CA ASN A 10 2.29 0.59 -36.52
C ASN A 10 3.54 1.30 -37.07
N GLN A 11 4.68 0.64 -37.01
CA GLN A 11 5.99 1.22 -37.29
C GLN A 11 6.96 0.21 -37.89
N SER A 12 8.21 0.60 -38.15
CA SER A 12 9.23 -0.32 -38.66
C SER A 12 9.49 -1.47 -37.67
N PHE A 13 9.93 -2.62 -38.14
CA PHE A 13 10.19 -3.76 -37.27
C PHE A 13 11.22 -3.46 -36.14
N PRO A 14 12.32 -2.74 -36.35
CA PRO A 14 13.22 -2.35 -35.27
C PRO A 14 12.55 -1.46 -34.21
N ASP A 15 11.72 -0.49 -34.65
CA ASP A 15 11.02 0.42 -33.75
C ASP A 15 9.93 -0.30 -32.98
N PHE A 16 9.15 -1.17 -33.66
CA PHE A 16 8.17 -2.05 -33.03
C PHE A 16 8.80 -2.88 -31.90
N ARG A 17 9.96 -3.51 -32.18
CA ARG A 17 10.66 -4.31 -31.17
C ARG A 17 11.11 -3.47 -29.98
N THR A 18 11.58 -2.26 -30.23
CA THR A 18 11.98 -1.33 -29.18
C THR A 18 10.79 -0.94 -28.32
N ASP A 19 9.68 -0.58 -28.94
CA ASP A 19 8.45 -0.17 -28.30
C ASP A 19 7.86 -1.31 -27.44
N LEU A 20 7.80 -2.52 -28.01
CA LEU A 20 7.37 -3.71 -27.27
C LEU A 20 8.27 -4.00 -26.05
N ASN A 21 9.59 -3.89 -26.20
CA ASN A 21 10.51 -4.09 -25.08
C ASN A 21 10.30 -3.03 -24.00
N ASN A 22 10.00 -1.79 -24.37
CA ASN A 22 9.68 -0.71 -23.42
C ASN A 22 8.38 -1.01 -22.68
N ALA A 23 7.34 -1.47 -23.37
CA ALA A 23 6.08 -1.88 -22.76
C ALA A 23 6.29 -3.04 -21.76
N LEU A 24 7.04 -4.07 -22.15
CA LEU A 24 7.38 -5.19 -21.26
C LEU A 24 8.19 -4.73 -20.04
N SER A 25 9.13 -3.81 -20.25
CA SER A 25 9.91 -3.24 -19.15
C SER A 25 9.02 -2.43 -18.19
N ALA A 26 8.06 -1.67 -18.71
CA ALA A 26 7.10 -0.95 -17.88
C ALA A 26 6.26 -1.90 -17.01
N LEU A 27 5.77 -2.99 -17.59
CA LEU A 27 5.04 -4.04 -16.86
C LEU A 27 5.93 -4.70 -15.79
N ASN A 28 7.17 -5.04 -16.15
CA ASN A 28 8.11 -5.68 -15.22
C ASN A 28 8.47 -4.80 -14.02
N THR A 29 8.40 -3.49 -14.17
CA THR A 29 8.70 -2.52 -13.12
C THR A 29 7.46 -1.88 -12.51
N MET A 30 6.29 -2.45 -12.72
CA MET A 30 4.99 -1.91 -12.26
C MET A 30 4.83 -0.43 -12.69
N HIS A 31 5.13 -0.13 -13.95
CA HIS A 31 5.07 1.25 -14.46
C HIS A 31 5.78 2.28 -13.57
N SER A 32 6.97 1.94 -13.06
CA SER A 32 7.69 2.80 -12.12
C SER A 32 8.07 4.15 -12.74
N GLY A 33 7.79 5.23 -12.03
CA GLY A 33 8.08 6.60 -12.48
C GLY A 33 7.74 7.64 -11.44
N THR A 34 8.00 8.92 -11.78
CA THR A 34 7.69 10.05 -10.90
C THR A 34 6.30 10.64 -11.12
N ASN A 35 5.60 10.15 -12.12
CA ASN A 35 4.22 10.54 -12.43
C ASN A 35 3.43 9.28 -12.78
N ARG A 36 2.10 9.38 -12.73
CA ARG A 36 1.24 8.33 -13.25
C ARG A 36 1.53 8.06 -14.73
N PRO A 37 1.55 6.79 -15.19
CA PRO A 37 1.69 6.46 -16.61
C PRO A 37 0.65 7.18 -17.46
N SER A 38 1.04 7.70 -18.61
CA SER A 38 0.13 8.46 -19.49
C SER A 38 -1.01 7.63 -20.06
N GLY A 39 -0.80 6.31 -20.20
CA GLY A 39 -1.82 5.34 -20.65
C GLY A 39 -2.62 4.71 -19.53
N ALA A 40 -2.55 5.24 -18.28
CA ALA A 40 -3.24 4.65 -17.14
C ALA A 40 -4.76 4.63 -17.36
N ALA A 41 -5.36 3.46 -17.14
CA ALA A 41 -6.80 3.25 -17.06
C ALA A 41 -7.20 2.92 -15.62
N VAL A 42 -8.48 2.95 -15.33
CA VAL A 42 -9.02 2.50 -14.03
C VAL A 42 -8.47 1.12 -13.68
N GLY A 43 -7.92 0.97 -12.50
CA GLY A 43 -7.30 -0.26 -12.05
C GLY A 43 -5.79 -0.35 -12.29
N THR A 44 -5.16 0.66 -12.90
CA THR A 44 -3.71 0.67 -13.06
C THR A 44 -3.01 0.77 -11.70
N LEU A 45 -2.15 -0.21 -11.42
CA LEU A 45 -1.19 -0.14 -10.32
C LEU A 45 0.13 0.41 -10.85
N TRP A 46 0.74 1.33 -10.10
CA TRP A 46 2.03 1.89 -10.48
C TRP A 46 2.87 2.23 -9.25
N LEU A 47 4.19 2.30 -9.47
CA LEU A 47 5.17 2.58 -8.43
C LEU A 47 5.68 4.02 -8.57
N ASP A 48 5.31 4.87 -7.65
CA ASP A 48 5.83 6.24 -7.57
C ASP A 48 7.24 6.24 -6.98
N THR A 49 8.18 6.74 -7.76
CA THR A 49 9.59 6.82 -7.41
C THR A 49 10.06 8.24 -7.09
N THR A 50 9.13 9.18 -6.90
CA THR A 50 9.44 10.59 -6.62
C THR A 50 10.39 10.74 -5.43
N ASN A 51 10.17 9.97 -4.37
CA ASN A 51 10.96 10.01 -3.15
C ASN A 51 12.04 8.91 -3.07
N SER A 52 12.43 8.32 -4.19
CA SER A 52 13.46 7.27 -4.24
C SER A 52 14.82 7.72 -3.68
N GLY A 53 15.15 9.01 -3.81
CA GLY A 53 16.35 9.61 -3.21
C GLY A 53 16.34 9.61 -1.66
N SER A 54 15.17 9.47 -1.06
CA SER A 54 14.98 9.32 0.39
C SER A 54 14.64 7.87 0.78
N ASN A 55 14.94 6.91 -0.10
CA ASN A 55 14.66 5.48 0.08
C ASN A 55 13.17 5.15 0.23
N SER A 56 12.28 6.02 -0.19
CA SER A 56 10.84 5.82 -0.10
C SER A 56 10.22 5.70 -1.49
N LEU A 57 9.51 4.61 -1.72
CA LEU A 57 8.69 4.40 -2.91
C LEU A 57 7.23 4.26 -2.47
N GLU A 58 6.30 4.57 -3.35
CA GLU A 58 4.88 4.54 -3.02
C GLU A 58 4.10 3.71 -4.04
N LEU A 59 3.36 2.72 -3.57
CA LEU A 59 2.46 1.93 -4.41
C LEU A 59 1.12 2.63 -4.53
N LYS A 60 0.70 2.87 -5.77
CA LYS A 60 -0.52 3.62 -6.08
C LYS A 60 -1.46 2.84 -6.97
N PHE A 61 -2.74 3.03 -6.73
CA PHE A 61 -3.85 2.52 -7.54
C PHE A 61 -4.59 3.71 -8.17
N PHE A 62 -4.77 3.68 -9.48
CA PHE A 62 -5.56 4.69 -10.18
C PHE A 62 -7.03 4.25 -10.26
N ASP A 63 -7.93 5.02 -9.68
CA ASP A 63 -9.38 4.72 -9.66
C ASP A 63 -10.16 5.29 -10.86
N GLY A 64 -9.45 6.05 -11.74
CA GLY A 64 -10.02 6.74 -12.90
C GLY A 64 -10.08 8.25 -12.72
N SER A 65 -9.93 8.75 -11.50
CA SER A 65 -9.87 10.16 -11.14
C SER A 65 -8.58 10.45 -10.37
N ASP A 66 -8.36 9.70 -9.30
CA ASP A 66 -7.30 9.94 -8.34
C ASP A 66 -6.32 8.78 -8.24
N ASP A 67 -5.12 9.06 -7.75
CA ASP A 67 -4.10 8.08 -7.42
C ASP A 67 -4.17 7.78 -5.92
N ILE A 68 -4.71 6.63 -5.59
CA ILE A 68 -4.86 6.17 -4.20
C ILE A 68 -3.58 5.47 -3.77
N SER A 69 -2.88 6.04 -2.81
CA SER A 69 -1.71 5.41 -2.19
C SER A 69 -2.17 4.34 -1.20
N PHE A 70 -1.66 3.12 -1.33
CA PHE A 70 -2.04 2.03 -0.43
C PHE A 70 -0.87 1.39 0.31
N ALA A 71 0.38 1.63 -0.13
CA ALA A 71 1.55 1.17 0.59
C ALA A 71 2.77 2.04 0.29
N THR A 72 3.68 2.14 1.27
CA THR A 72 5.03 2.67 1.09
C THR A 72 6.05 1.56 1.23
N VAL A 73 7.13 1.65 0.45
CA VAL A 73 8.27 0.74 0.52
C VAL A 73 9.48 1.55 0.98
N ASP A 74 10.04 1.21 2.13
CA ASP A 74 11.32 1.74 2.57
C ASP A 74 12.43 0.80 2.08
N THR A 75 13.22 1.28 1.11
CA THR A 75 14.29 0.48 0.48
C THR A 75 15.55 0.42 1.34
N SER A 76 15.68 1.27 2.36
CA SER A 76 16.78 1.22 3.33
C SER A 76 16.49 0.22 4.45
N ALA A 77 15.28 0.27 5.00
CA ALA A 77 14.84 -0.65 6.05
C ALA A 77 14.38 -2.01 5.52
N ASN A 78 14.17 -2.15 4.21
CA ASN A 78 13.58 -3.33 3.55
C ASN A 78 12.18 -3.67 4.10
N THR A 79 11.35 -2.66 4.29
CA THR A 79 9.99 -2.81 4.84
C THR A 79 8.93 -2.31 3.87
N ILE A 80 7.75 -2.89 3.95
CA ILE A 80 6.53 -2.41 3.29
C ILE A 80 5.54 -2.05 4.37
N ASN A 81 5.03 -0.80 4.33
CA ASN A 81 4.03 -0.32 5.26
C ASN A 81 2.74 -0.04 4.47
N PHE A 82 1.68 -0.75 4.78
CA PHE A 82 0.37 -0.49 4.20
C PHE A 82 -0.20 0.80 4.76
N ILE A 83 -0.62 1.70 3.86
CA ILE A 83 -1.28 2.95 4.21
C ILE A 83 -2.76 2.62 4.39
N ASP A 84 -3.10 2.07 5.53
CA ASP A 84 -4.49 1.84 5.86
C ASP A 84 -4.80 2.42 7.24
N SER A 85 -5.52 3.54 7.22
CA SER A 85 -6.17 4.03 8.43
C SER A 85 -7.31 3.11 8.88
N ALA A 86 -7.74 2.19 8.00
CA ALA A 86 -8.79 1.22 8.31
C ALA A 86 -8.29 0.10 9.23
N VAL A 87 -7.00 -0.25 9.22
CA VAL A 87 -6.48 -1.24 10.19
C VAL A 87 -6.59 -0.71 11.62
N ALA A 88 -6.29 0.57 11.84
CA ALA A 88 -6.53 1.20 13.14
C ALA A 88 -8.01 1.55 13.36
N SER A 89 -8.76 1.87 12.28
CA SER A 89 -10.21 2.09 12.31
C SER A 89 -10.99 0.80 12.52
N ASP A 90 -10.48 -0.32 12.02
CA ASP A 90 -11.14 -1.62 12.17
C ASP A 90 -11.23 -2.00 13.65
N LEU A 91 -10.17 -1.79 14.42
CA LEU A 91 -10.19 -2.05 15.86
C LEU A 91 -11.15 -1.09 16.61
N VAL A 92 -11.28 0.16 16.15
CA VAL A 92 -12.21 1.14 16.73
C VAL A 92 -13.67 0.85 16.34
N ASN A 93 -13.90 0.33 15.15
CA ASN A 93 -15.23 0.02 14.63
C ASN A 93 -15.66 -1.44 14.87
N ASP A 94 -14.74 -2.29 15.27
CA ASP A 94 -15.05 -3.67 15.62
C ASP A 94 -15.69 -3.72 17.02
N THR A 95 -16.95 -4.09 17.06
CA THR A 95 -17.71 -4.23 18.31
C THR A 95 -17.38 -5.50 19.08
N SER A 96 -16.56 -6.39 18.49
CA SER A 96 -16.16 -7.66 19.09
C SER A 96 -14.71 -8.01 18.70
N PRO A 97 -13.73 -7.11 18.94
CA PRO A 97 -12.36 -7.33 18.52
C PRO A 97 -11.78 -8.57 19.21
N GLN A 98 -11.23 -9.48 18.40
CA GLN A 98 -10.62 -10.72 18.87
C GLN A 98 -9.11 -10.69 18.58
N LEU A 99 -8.31 -10.92 19.60
CA LEU A 99 -6.89 -11.17 19.47
C LEU A 99 -6.67 -12.67 19.33
N GLY A 100 -5.97 -13.10 18.29
CA GLY A 100 -5.67 -14.52 18.06
C GLY A 100 -4.67 -15.14 19.04
N GLY A 101 -4.22 -14.38 20.04
CA GLY A 101 -3.28 -14.75 21.08
C GLY A 101 -3.21 -13.70 22.18
N ASP A 102 -2.27 -13.82 23.07
CA ASP A 102 -2.07 -12.87 24.16
C ASP A 102 -1.73 -11.46 23.64
N LEU A 103 -2.27 -10.41 24.28
CA LEU A 103 -1.90 -9.04 24.02
C LEU A 103 -0.54 -8.73 24.68
N ASP A 104 0.52 -8.71 23.89
CA ASP A 104 1.82 -8.18 24.33
C ASP A 104 1.82 -6.66 24.17
N THR A 105 1.85 -5.95 25.27
CA THR A 105 1.87 -4.47 25.29
C THR A 105 3.26 -3.89 25.09
N ASN A 106 4.30 -4.73 24.92
CA ASN A 106 5.68 -4.30 24.73
C ASN A 106 6.14 -3.24 25.77
N SER A 107 5.79 -3.47 27.05
CA SER A 107 6.08 -2.56 28.19
C SER A 107 5.27 -1.25 28.23
N PHE A 108 4.26 -1.10 27.40
CA PHE A 108 3.32 0.02 27.51
C PHE A 108 2.13 -0.31 28.41
N ASN A 109 1.56 0.69 29.04
CA ASN A 109 0.39 0.52 29.90
C ASN A 109 -0.89 0.40 29.08
N ILE A 110 -1.78 -0.50 29.49
CA ILE A 110 -3.18 -0.49 29.07
C ILE A 110 -3.90 0.56 29.94
N LYS A 111 -4.50 1.57 29.33
CA LYS A 111 -5.30 2.59 30.03
C LYS A 111 -6.77 2.24 29.88
N ILE A 112 -7.43 2.12 31.01
CA ILE A 112 -8.88 1.90 31.13
C ILE A 112 -9.41 3.10 31.88
N ASP A 113 -10.51 3.69 31.44
CA ASP A 113 -11.11 4.83 32.12
C ASP A 113 -11.87 4.40 33.39
N ASP A 114 -12.27 5.36 34.21
CA ASP A 114 -12.85 5.12 35.54
C ASP A 114 -14.19 4.35 35.52
N ALA A 115 -14.83 4.26 34.35
CA ALA A 115 -16.14 3.60 34.19
C ALA A 115 -16.04 2.18 33.60
N HIS A 116 -14.83 1.73 33.25
CA HIS A 116 -14.60 0.46 32.58
C HIS A 116 -13.68 -0.44 33.39
N PHE A 117 -13.82 -1.73 33.20
CA PHE A 117 -13.04 -2.76 33.90
C PHE A 117 -12.70 -3.92 32.98
N ILE A 118 -11.69 -4.71 33.36
CA ILE A 118 -11.37 -5.97 32.70
C ILE A 118 -12.12 -7.05 33.47
N ALA A 119 -12.95 -7.82 32.79
CA ALA A 119 -13.70 -8.94 33.33
C ALA A 119 -13.52 -10.20 32.47
N ASP A 120 -13.80 -11.35 33.05
CA ASP A 120 -13.96 -12.58 32.28
C ASP A 120 -15.29 -12.61 31.51
N ASP A 121 -15.53 -13.68 30.74
CA ASP A 121 -16.70 -13.81 29.86
C ASP A 121 -18.04 -13.78 30.60
N ASP A 122 -18.07 -14.19 31.87
CA ASP A 122 -19.28 -14.13 32.71
C ASP A 122 -19.36 -12.90 33.62
N GLY A 123 -18.36 -11.99 33.54
CA GLY A 123 -18.34 -10.72 34.25
C GLY A 123 -18.12 -10.81 35.76
N ASN A 124 -17.73 -11.95 36.26
CA ASN A 124 -17.58 -12.17 37.70
C ASN A 124 -16.21 -11.82 38.28
N GLU A 125 -15.16 -11.89 37.47
CA GLU A 125 -13.80 -11.55 37.89
C GLU A 125 -13.37 -10.19 37.33
N GLN A 126 -12.84 -9.36 38.20
CA GLN A 126 -12.33 -8.02 37.89
C GLN A 126 -10.88 -7.90 38.36
N ILE A 127 -10.08 -7.28 37.53
CA ILE A 127 -8.70 -6.94 37.87
C ILE A 127 -8.65 -5.49 38.35
#